data_a21764c3c5d96fdbcb5329a00390a988
#
_entry.id   a21764c3c5d96fdbcb5329a00390a988
#
_cell.length_a   1.000
_cell.length_b   1.000
_cell.length_c   1.000
_cell.angle_alpha   90.00
_cell.angle_beta   90.00
_cell.angle_gamma   90.00
#
_symmetry.space_group_name_H-M   'P 1'
#
loop_
_entity.id
_entity.type
_entity.pdbx_description
1 polymer ?
#
loop_
_entity_poly.entity_id
_entity_poly.type
_entity_poly.pdbx_seq_one_letter_code
_entity_poly.pdbx_strand_id
1 'polypeptide(L)'
;MNSERGNISLVLLVIGLFLAAVAHLLMTYVHRNAFLEENYWRACQLRLLCGSVITRLSEENLEAGECEPLPITLQPGNVPATVNSKVIFSDDGCFRHLEVRAEAGEQSHNLRHVSFILDEEKLFQARQGMLISRKELLGTEFLSEETIYTSTEEVKIPQVEFLKNTSDAKRSISALSMEDVKQYGLENRFYYLTNASSPLSFTKNLKVYGTAVIATEGSVIIGEGCQFFERVIFLSKGNITIKRGVKMPQALLLAYGKVSVEAGCEIGGVIFSDSNIELLGASKLIHDAEVVARFSSAFYIL
;
A
#
# COMPACT_ATOMS: atom_id res chain seq x y z
N MET A 1 47.09 67.09 -19.40
CA MET A 1 47.44 65.67 -19.07
C MET A 1 46.76 65.10 -17.83
N ASN A 2 45.78 65.76 -17.21
CA ASN A 2 45.12 65.25 -15.97
C ASN A 2 43.78 64.52 -16.18
N SER A 3 43.19 64.58 -17.40
CA SER A 3 41.88 63.96 -17.63
C SER A 3 41.92 62.45 -17.92
N GLU A 4 43.01 61.94 -18.47
CA GLU A 4 43.14 60.51 -18.76
C GLU A 4 43.33 59.67 -17.52
N ARG A 5 44.06 60.17 -16.50
CA ARG A 5 44.25 59.42 -15.23
C ARG A 5 42.97 59.27 -14.44
N GLY A 6 42.07 60.27 -14.50
CA GLY A 6 40.75 60.19 -13.86
C GLY A 6 39.84 59.15 -14.48
N ASN A 7 39.88 58.99 -15.82
CA ASN A 7 39.05 58.01 -16.53
C ASN A 7 39.50 56.58 -16.24
N ILE A 8 40.79 56.30 -16.15
CA ILE A 8 41.33 54.96 -15.83
C ILE A 8 40.90 54.56 -14.43
N SER A 9 40.96 55.45 -13.45
CA SER A 9 40.52 55.19 -12.08
C SER A 9 39.04 54.87 -11.97
N LEU A 10 38.21 55.58 -12.74
CA LEU A 10 36.78 55.38 -12.80
C LEU A 10 36.43 54.00 -13.43
N VAL A 11 37.09 53.65 -14.52
CA VAL A 11 36.94 52.34 -15.19
C VAL A 11 37.33 51.19 -14.25
N LEU A 12 38.43 51.32 -13.55
CA LEU A 12 38.89 50.29 -12.59
C LEU A 12 37.90 50.17 -11.41
N LEU A 13 37.32 51.27 -10.96
CA LEU A 13 36.29 51.25 -9.91
C LEU A 13 35.01 50.52 -10.37
N VAL A 14 34.54 50.81 -11.60
CA VAL A 14 33.37 50.14 -12.19
C VAL A 14 33.61 48.67 -12.38
N ILE A 15 34.78 48.27 -12.89
CA ILE A 15 35.17 46.86 -13.03
C ILE A 15 35.22 46.17 -11.66
N GLY A 16 35.81 46.83 -10.65
CA GLY A 16 35.86 46.32 -9.29
C GLY A 16 34.48 46.08 -8.69
N LEU A 17 33.55 47.04 -8.84
CA LEU A 17 32.19 46.90 -8.40
C LEU A 17 31.45 45.77 -9.12
N PHE A 18 31.63 45.66 -10.45
CA PHE A 18 31.03 44.59 -11.22
C PHE A 18 31.54 43.21 -10.78
N LEU A 19 32.85 43.04 -10.59
CA LEU A 19 33.46 41.78 -10.09
C LEU A 19 32.94 41.45 -8.68
N ALA A 20 32.81 42.43 -7.79
CA ALA A 20 32.27 42.24 -6.46
C ALA A 20 30.78 41.80 -6.50
N ALA A 21 29.99 42.40 -7.39
CA ALA A 21 28.60 42.00 -7.59
C ALA A 21 28.48 40.56 -8.13
N VAL A 22 29.30 40.19 -9.11
CA VAL A 22 29.33 38.82 -9.66
C VAL A 22 29.78 37.84 -8.60
N ALA A 23 30.82 38.13 -7.83
CA ALA A 23 31.30 37.29 -6.74
C ALA A 23 30.21 37.08 -5.67
N HIS A 24 29.48 38.15 -5.32
CA HIS A 24 28.36 38.07 -4.36
C HIS A 24 27.22 37.16 -4.90
N LEU A 25 26.86 37.31 -6.17
CA LEU A 25 25.84 36.47 -6.79
C LEU A 25 26.25 34.99 -6.83
N LEU A 26 27.52 34.72 -7.21
CA LEU A 26 28.03 33.35 -7.21
C LEU A 26 28.06 32.75 -5.80
N MET A 27 28.48 33.51 -4.82
CA MET A 27 28.50 33.06 -3.42
C MET A 27 27.09 32.76 -2.90
N THR A 28 26.13 33.62 -3.23
CA THR A 28 24.72 33.42 -2.89
C THR A 28 24.16 32.17 -3.58
N TYR A 29 24.48 31.96 -4.85
CA TYR A 29 24.09 30.77 -5.61
C TYR A 29 24.65 29.48 -5.02
N VAL A 30 25.95 29.46 -4.72
CA VAL A 30 26.63 28.30 -4.11
C VAL A 30 26.03 28.00 -2.73
N HIS A 31 25.82 29.02 -1.92
CA HIS A 31 25.23 28.85 -0.59
C HIS A 31 23.80 28.31 -0.65
N ARG A 32 23.00 28.81 -1.57
CA ARG A 32 21.64 28.33 -1.80
C ARG A 32 21.62 26.87 -2.28
N ASN A 33 22.51 26.49 -3.19
CA ASN A 33 22.59 25.12 -3.66
C ASN A 33 23.05 24.15 -2.57
N ALA A 34 24.06 24.53 -1.77
CA ALA A 34 24.51 23.74 -0.63
C ALA A 34 23.38 23.54 0.39
N PHE A 35 22.59 24.58 0.67
CA PHE A 35 21.43 24.49 1.57
C PHE A 35 20.33 23.57 1.00
N LEU A 36 20.04 23.65 -0.30
CA LEU A 36 19.06 22.75 -0.95
C LEU A 36 19.52 21.30 -0.92
N GLU A 37 20.80 21.07 -1.17
CA GLU A 37 21.39 19.73 -1.13
C GLU A 37 21.35 19.15 0.29
N GLU A 38 21.71 19.91 1.30
CA GLU A 38 21.64 19.50 2.69
C GLU A 38 20.19 19.15 3.10
N ASN A 39 19.23 19.98 2.72
CA ASN A 39 17.82 19.73 2.99
C ASN A 39 17.30 18.47 2.28
N TYR A 40 17.73 18.25 1.03
CA TYR A 40 17.39 17.03 0.30
C TYR A 40 17.96 15.77 1.00
N TRP A 41 19.23 15.79 1.37
CA TRP A 41 19.84 14.66 2.08
C TRP A 41 19.16 14.39 3.42
N ARG A 42 18.83 15.44 4.16
CA ARG A 42 18.11 15.32 5.44
C ARG A 42 16.74 14.68 5.25
N ALA A 43 15.98 15.12 4.25
CA ALA A 43 14.70 14.52 3.91
C ALA A 43 14.82 13.03 3.53
N CYS A 44 15.83 12.67 2.74
CA CYS A 44 16.11 11.28 2.41
C CYS A 44 16.45 10.43 3.64
N GLN A 45 17.26 10.96 4.55
CA GLN A 45 17.61 10.26 5.79
C GLN A 45 16.39 10.05 6.69
N LEU A 46 15.53 11.06 6.86
CA LEU A 46 14.28 10.93 7.62
C LEU A 46 13.36 9.86 7.03
N ARG A 47 13.25 9.82 5.70
CA ARG A 47 12.47 8.79 5.00
C ARG A 47 13.01 7.39 5.23
N LEU A 48 14.33 7.19 5.08
CA LEU A 48 14.99 5.90 5.32
C LEU A 48 14.84 5.46 6.77
N LEU A 49 14.95 6.41 7.70
CA LEU A 49 14.79 6.17 9.12
C LEU A 49 13.37 5.69 9.44
N CYS A 50 12.33 6.37 8.94
CA CYS A 50 10.96 5.92 9.10
C CYS A 50 10.75 4.51 8.53
N GLY A 51 11.28 4.23 7.34
CA GLY A 51 11.21 2.92 6.72
C GLY A 51 11.87 1.82 7.56
N SER A 52 13.07 2.08 8.09
CA SER A 52 13.79 1.13 8.95
C SER A 52 13.03 0.84 10.25
N VAL A 53 12.46 1.87 10.88
CA VAL A 53 11.67 1.71 12.10
C VAL A 53 10.39 0.91 11.82
N ILE A 54 9.68 1.20 10.72
CA ILE A 54 8.50 0.42 10.33
C ILE A 54 8.86 -1.05 10.11
N THR A 55 9.94 -1.34 9.37
CA THR A 55 10.36 -2.71 9.14
C THR A 55 10.61 -3.45 10.45
N ARG A 56 11.34 -2.82 11.37
CA ARG A 56 11.58 -3.39 12.69
C ARG A 56 10.29 -3.62 13.47
N LEU A 57 9.42 -2.59 13.58
CA LEU A 57 8.17 -2.68 14.33
C LEU A 57 7.17 -3.66 13.69
N SER A 58 7.26 -3.90 12.37
CA SER A 58 6.39 -4.87 11.69
C SER A 58 6.70 -6.31 12.08
N GLU A 59 7.93 -6.59 12.48
CA GLU A 59 8.39 -7.92 12.91
C GLU A 59 8.14 -8.19 14.40
N GLU A 60 7.91 -7.14 15.19
CA GLU A 60 7.69 -7.25 16.64
C GLU A 60 6.18 -7.41 16.95
N ASN A 61 5.88 -8.24 17.97
CA ASN A 61 4.53 -8.33 18.55
C ASN A 61 4.32 -7.17 19.52
N LEU A 62 3.88 -6.04 18.97
CA LEU A 62 3.64 -4.83 19.72
C LEU A 62 2.20 -4.74 20.21
N GLU A 63 2.03 -4.18 21.40
CA GLU A 63 0.72 -3.77 21.90
C GLU A 63 0.29 -2.43 21.27
N ALA A 64 -1.02 -2.16 21.31
CA ALA A 64 -1.55 -0.88 20.86
C ALA A 64 -1.03 0.26 21.77
N GLY A 65 -0.58 1.36 21.18
CA GLY A 65 -0.12 2.51 21.91
C GLY A 65 0.99 3.30 21.22
N GLU A 66 1.50 4.28 21.92
CA GLU A 66 2.67 5.05 21.52
C GLU A 66 3.93 4.36 22.03
N CYS A 67 4.91 4.17 21.15
CA CYS A 67 6.22 3.65 21.55
C CYS A 67 7.09 4.78 22.09
N GLU A 68 8.06 4.43 22.92
CA GLU A 68 9.03 5.43 23.41
C GLU A 68 9.75 6.13 22.25
N PRO A 69 9.88 7.46 22.30
CA PRO A 69 10.60 8.22 21.29
C PRO A 69 12.05 7.78 21.17
N LEU A 70 12.52 7.55 19.95
CA LEU A 70 13.91 7.18 19.68
C LEU A 70 14.72 8.43 19.30
N PRO A 71 15.64 8.91 20.16
CA PRO A 71 16.54 9.99 19.79
C PRO A 71 17.66 9.47 18.87
N ILE A 72 17.89 10.15 17.75
CA ILE A 72 18.88 9.80 16.74
C ILE A 72 19.64 11.05 16.33
N THR A 73 20.86 10.89 15.85
CA THR A 73 21.66 11.98 15.30
C THR A 73 21.90 11.74 13.83
N LEU A 74 21.47 12.68 12.99
CA LEU A 74 21.65 12.62 11.53
C LEU A 74 23.02 13.18 11.12
N GLN A 75 23.63 12.60 10.10
CA GLN A 75 24.87 13.01 9.50
C GLN A 75 24.64 13.56 8.06
N PRO A 76 25.42 14.52 7.55
CA PRO A 76 26.44 15.31 8.25
C PRO A 76 25.81 16.39 9.16
N GLY A 77 26.60 16.91 10.08
CA GLY A 77 26.21 18.06 10.91
C GLY A 77 25.70 17.75 12.31
N ASN A 78 25.63 16.46 12.68
CA ASN A 78 25.17 16.03 14.02
C ASN A 78 23.78 16.61 14.39
N VAL A 79 22.85 16.62 13.43
CA VAL A 79 21.52 17.19 13.66
C VAL A 79 20.69 16.22 14.50
N PRO A 80 20.18 16.64 15.67
CA PRO A 80 19.33 15.81 16.48
C PRO A 80 18.01 15.56 15.76
N ALA A 81 17.59 14.30 15.75
CA ALA A 81 16.31 13.85 15.23
C ALA A 81 15.59 13.01 16.27
N THR A 82 14.27 13.05 16.24
CA THR A 82 13.41 12.23 17.09
C THR A 82 12.48 11.43 16.23
N VAL A 83 12.34 10.15 16.54
CA VAL A 83 11.38 9.27 15.88
C VAL A 83 10.30 8.88 16.86
N ASN A 84 9.08 9.25 16.55
CA ASN A 84 7.88 8.87 17.27
C ASN A 84 7.16 7.79 16.48
N SER A 85 6.66 6.75 17.14
CA SER A 85 5.90 5.70 16.52
C SER A 85 4.65 5.36 17.33
N LYS A 86 3.59 4.98 16.60
CA LYS A 86 2.30 4.62 17.17
C LYS A 86 1.76 3.38 16.49
N VAL A 87 1.21 2.47 17.30
CA VAL A 87 0.58 1.23 16.85
C VAL A 87 -0.92 1.32 17.13
N ILE A 88 -1.73 1.12 16.11
CA ILE A 88 -3.20 1.12 16.21
C ILE A 88 -3.70 -0.17 15.60
N PHE A 89 -4.57 -0.88 16.33
CA PHE A 89 -5.26 -2.06 15.81
C PHE A 89 -6.71 -1.70 15.44
N SER A 90 -7.26 -2.38 14.45
CA SER A 90 -8.70 -2.39 14.24
C SER A 90 -9.43 -3.09 15.38
N ASP A 91 -10.70 -2.76 15.60
CA ASP A 91 -11.51 -3.33 16.67
C ASP A 91 -11.64 -4.87 16.57
N ASP A 92 -11.56 -5.40 15.35
CA ASP A 92 -11.56 -6.83 15.05
C ASP A 92 -10.16 -7.47 15.11
N GLY A 93 -9.11 -6.70 15.39
CA GLY A 93 -7.73 -7.15 15.44
C GLY A 93 -7.12 -7.55 14.10
N CYS A 94 -7.85 -7.38 12.99
CA CYS A 94 -7.41 -7.87 11.68
C CYS A 94 -6.43 -6.95 10.97
N PHE A 95 -6.37 -5.69 11.36
CA PHE A 95 -5.45 -4.72 10.81
C PHE A 95 -4.60 -4.10 11.91
N ARG A 96 -3.33 -3.92 11.61
CA ARG A 96 -2.37 -3.15 12.40
C ARG A 96 -1.91 -1.96 11.57
N HIS A 97 -2.10 -0.77 12.08
CA HIS A 97 -1.60 0.47 11.51
C HIS A 97 -0.40 0.94 12.32
N LEU A 98 0.73 1.07 11.67
CA LEU A 98 1.95 1.64 12.22
C LEU A 98 2.11 3.05 11.66
N GLU A 99 2.20 4.02 12.53
CA GLU A 99 2.47 5.41 12.17
C GLU A 99 3.84 5.78 12.74
N VAL A 100 4.75 6.20 11.87
CA VAL A 100 6.12 6.58 12.26
C VAL A 100 6.39 7.97 11.74
N ARG A 101 6.76 8.87 12.64
CA ARG A 101 7.10 10.24 12.35
C ARG A 101 8.51 10.54 12.81
N ALA A 102 9.38 10.92 11.88
CA ALA A 102 10.72 11.37 12.16
C ALA A 102 10.82 12.89 11.96
N GLU A 103 11.44 13.56 12.91
CA GLU A 103 11.58 15.02 12.94
C GLU A 103 13.05 15.41 13.17
N ALA A 104 13.53 16.41 12.42
CA ALA A 104 14.87 17.00 12.59
C ALA A 104 14.81 18.50 12.26
N GLY A 105 14.85 19.35 13.29
CA GLY A 105 14.64 20.78 13.17
C GLY A 105 13.26 21.11 12.61
N GLU A 106 13.20 21.84 11.50
CA GLU A 106 11.95 22.21 10.82
C GLU A 106 11.44 21.13 9.85
N GLN A 107 12.21 20.06 9.61
CA GLN A 107 11.85 19.00 8.70
C GLN A 107 11.20 17.84 9.43
N SER A 108 10.15 17.30 8.85
CA SER A 108 9.51 16.09 9.32
C SER A 108 9.16 15.17 8.16
N HIS A 109 9.21 13.88 8.41
CA HIS A 109 8.71 12.87 7.51
C HIS A 109 7.78 11.93 8.28
N ASN A 110 6.62 11.65 7.69
CA ASN A 110 5.64 10.73 8.26
C ASN A 110 5.46 9.56 7.29
N LEU A 111 5.59 8.35 7.80
CA LEU A 111 5.37 7.13 7.05
C LEU A 111 4.35 6.28 7.80
N ARG A 112 3.38 5.77 7.07
CA ARG A 112 2.34 4.90 7.59
C ARG A 112 2.44 3.54 6.93
N HIS A 113 2.20 2.53 7.72
CA HIS A 113 2.20 1.15 7.26
C HIS A 113 0.97 0.45 7.80
N VAL A 114 0.18 -0.14 6.93
CA VAL A 114 -0.95 -0.98 7.32
C VAL A 114 -0.60 -2.42 6.99
N SER A 115 -0.63 -3.27 8.01
CA SER A 115 -0.49 -4.71 7.85
C SER A 115 -1.81 -5.39 8.14
N PHE A 116 -2.12 -6.40 7.35
CA PHE A 116 -3.22 -7.30 7.60
C PHE A 116 -2.73 -8.42 8.53
N ILE A 117 -3.34 -8.52 9.68
CA ILE A 117 -3.03 -9.56 10.66
C ILE A 117 -4.20 -10.53 10.64
N LEU A 118 -3.92 -11.76 10.27
CA LEU A 118 -4.84 -12.84 10.57
C LEU A 118 -4.56 -13.33 11.99
N ASP A 119 -5.60 -13.34 12.80
CA ASP A 119 -5.54 -14.07 14.06
C ASP A 119 -5.31 -15.57 13.81
N GLU A 120 -4.91 -16.29 14.85
CA GLU A 120 -4.60 -17.71 14.73
C GLU A 120 -5.80 -18.53 14.24
N GLU A 121 -7.02 -18.11 14.58
CA GLU A 121 -8.25 -18.79 14.15
C GLU A 121 -8.47 -18.65 12.64
N LYS A 122 -8.27 -17.47 12.08
CA LYS A 122 -8.39 -17.25 10.64
C LYS A 122 -7.27 -17.90 9.84
N LEU A 123 -6.04 -17.90 10.38
CA LEU A 123 -4.95 -18.66 9.81
C LEU A 123 -5.25 -20.16 9.83
N PHE A 124 -5.86 -20.64 10.92
CA PHE A 124 -6.29 -22.02 11.02
C PHE A 124 -7.36 -22.37 9.98
N GLN A 125 -8.39 -21.53 9.83
CA GLN A 125 -9.41 -21.71 8.78
C GLN A 125 -8.78 -21.68 7.37
N ALA A 126 -7.88 -20.76 7.10
CA ALA A 126 -7.18 -20.68 5.82
C ALA A 126 -6.29 -21.91 5.54
N ARG A 127 -5.76 -22.54 6.58
CA ARG A 127 -4.99 -23.81 6.44
C ARG A 127 -5.88 -25.01 6.19
N GLN A 128 -7.14 -24.97 6.64
CA GLN A 128 -8.08 -26.07 6.47
C GLN A 128 -8.66 -26.17 5.07
N GLY A 129 -8.75 -25.08 4.32
CA GLY A 129 -9.35 -25.11 3.01
C GLY A 129 -9.06 -23.90 2.16
N MET A 130 -9.26 -24.04 0.88
CA MET A 130 -9.19 -22.96 -0.08
C MET A 130 -10.50 -22.15 -0.16
N LEU A 131 -11.63 -22.84 -0.06
CA LEU A 131 -12.95 -22.25 -0.13
C LEU A 131 -13.59 -22.32 1.27
N ILE A 132 -13.81 -21.18 1.87
CA ILE A 132 -14.35 -21.05 3.23
C ILE A 132 -15.59 -20.20 3.16
N SER A 133 -16.76 -20.77 3.46
CA SER A 133 -18.01 -20.02 3.45
C SER A 133 -18.84 -20.23 4.70
N ARG A 134 -19.65 -19.22 5.05
CA ARG A 134 -20.61 -19.34 6.15
C ARG A 134 -21.85 -20.13 5.75
N LYS A 135 -22.23 -20.05 4.47
CA LYS A 135 -23.43 -20.74 3.97
C LYS A 135 -23.00 -21.93 3.11
N GLU A 136 -23.47 -21.99 1.89
CA GLU A 136 -23.34 -23.15 1.02
C GLU A 136 -22.28 -22.95 -0.07
N LEU A 137 -21.68 -24.03 -0.48
CA LEU A 137 -20.94 -24.13 -1.71
C LEU A 137 -21.85 -24.71 -2.79
N LEU A 138 -22.04 -23.96 -3.87
CA LEU A 138 -22.83 -24.36 -5.02
C LEU A 138 -21.88 -24.70 -6.18
N GLY A 139 -22.25 -25.71 -6.99
CA GLY A 139 -21.43 -26.18 -8.12
C GLY A 139 -20.30 -27.13 -7.66
N THR A 140 -20.58 -27.96 -6.68
CA THR A 140 -19.63 -28.95 -6.13
C THR A 140 -19.14 -29.96 -7.18
N GLU A 141 -19.90 -30.18 -8.24
CA GLU A 141 -19.54 -31.01 -9.40
C GLU A 141 -18.36 -30.45 -10.20
N PHE A 142 -18.01 -29.18 -10.00
CA PHE A 142 -16.86 -28.54 -10.66
C PHE A 142 -15.59 -28.51 -9.80
N LEU A 143 -15.64 -29.05 -8.57
CA LEU A 143 -14.47 -29.15 -7.72
C LEU A 143 -13.49 -30.21 -8.25
N SER A 144 -12.20 -29.91 -8.20
CA SER A 144 -11.16 -30.90 -8.33
C SER A 144 -11.00 -31.66 -7.00
N GLU A 145 -10.47 -32.89 -7.06
CA GLU A 145 -10.19 -33.71 -5.87
C GLU A 145 -9.23 -33.03 -4.88
N GLU A 146 -8.42 -32.09 -5.37
CA GLU A 146 -7.44 -31.33 -4.57
C GLU A 146 -8.03 -30.09 -3.89
N THR A 147 -9.27 -29.69 -4.26
CA THR A 147 -9.88 -28.47 -3.72
C THR A 147 -10.59 -28.76 -2.40
N ILE A 148 -10.09 -28.16 -1.32
CA ILE A 148 -10.64 -28.33 0.02
C ILE A 148 -11.65 -27.20 0.28
N TYR A 149 -12.88 -27.60 0.60
CA TYR A 149 -13.93 -26.70 1.04
C TYR A 149 -14.19 -26.90 2.55
N THR A 150 -14.35 -25.80 3.23
CA THR A 150 -14.74 -25.78 4.66
C THR A 150 -15.95 -24.86 4.86
N SER A 151 -16.99 -25.41 5.48
CA SER A 151 -18.11 -24.59 6.00
C SER A 151 -17.81 -24.21 7.44
N THR A 152 -18.09 -22.96 7.80
CA THR A 152 -17.93 -22.45 9.15
C THR A 152 -19.18 -21.66 9.56
N GLU A 153 -19.51 -21.69 10.84
CA GLU A 153 -20.66 -20.92 11.37
C GLU A 153 -20.44 -19.41 11.30
N GLU A 154 -19.19 -18.98 11.37
CA GLU A 154 -18.82 -17.57 11.34
C GLU A 154 -17.57 -17.36 10.49
N VAL A 155 -17.70 -16.53 9.45
CA VAL A 155 -16.58 -16.00 8.67
C VAL A 155 -16.37 -14.55 9.09
N LYS A 156 -15.35 -14.32 9.93
CA LYS A 156 -14.99 -12.96 10.33
C LYS A 156 -14.20 -12.28 9.22
N ILE A 157 -14.87 -11.41 8.46
CA ILE A 157 -14.22 -10.59 7.45
C ILE A 157 -13.80 -9.26 8.09
N PRO A 158 -12.57 -8.78 7.81
CA PRO A 158 -12.06 -7.55 8.40
C PRO A 158 -12.94 -6.34 8.11
N GLN A 159 -13.10 -5.46 9.11
CA GLN A 159 -13.91 -4.26 8.97
C GLN A 159 -13.26 -3.27 8.00
N VAL A 160 -13.90 -3.05 6.86
CA VAL A 160 -13.43 -2.14 5.81
C VAL A 160 -13.38 -0.68 6.31
N GLU A 161 -14.23 -0.32 7.26
CA GLU A 161 -14.32 1.01 7.85
C GLU A 161 -13.04 1.47 8.53
N PHE A 162 -12.32 0.55 9.17
CA PHE A 162 -11.03 0.86 9.79
C PHE A 162 -10.06 1.48 8.79
N LEU A 163 -10.05 0.96 7.58
CA LEU A 163 -9.18 1.41 6.51
C LEU A 163 -9.55 2.80 5.98
N LYS A 164 -10.81 3.18 6.07
CA LYS A 164 -11.29 4.52 5.76
C LYS A 164 -10.73 5.57 6.74
N ASN A 165 -10.66 5.22 8.01
CA ASN A 165 -10.19 6.12 9.06
C ASN A 165 -8.66 6.21 9.13
N THR A 166 -7.95 5.18 8.69
CA THR A 166 -6.48 5.11 8.69
C THR A 166 -5.85 5.59 7.38
N SER A 167 -6.59 5.56 6.27
CA SER A 167 -6.15 6.18 5.03
C SER A 167 -6.26 7.70 5.15
N ASP A 168 -5.25 8.44 4.65
CA ASP A 168 -5.42 9.86 4.45
C ASP A 168 -6.57 10.08 3.44
N ALA A 169 -7.76 10.32 3.97
CA ALA A 169 -8.97 10.52 3.17
C ALA A 169 -8.84 11.67 2.15
N LYS A 170 -7.82 12.54 2.33
CA LYS A 170 -7.46 13.60 1.39
C LYS A 170 -6.71 13.11 0.15
N ARG A 171 -6.14 11.91 0.20
CA ARG A 171 -5.60 11.21 -0.97
C ARG A 171 -6.44 9.98 -1.30
N SER A 172 -7.74 10.06 -1.01
CA SER A 172 -8.67 9.03 -1.43
C SER A 172 -8.46 8.85 -2.94
N ILE A 173 -7.92 7.73 -3.30
CA ILE A 173 -8.03 7.23 -4.67
C ILE A 173 -9.53 6.95 -4.81
N SER A 174 -10.27 8.02 -5.07
CA SER A 174 -11.72 8.00 -5.20
C SER A 174 -12.18 7.18 -6.40
N ALA A 175 -11.23 6.80 -7.27
CA ALA A 175 -11.44 5.87 -8.36
C ALA A 175 -10.10 5.21 -8.70
N LEU A 176 -10.02 3.91 -8.55
CA LEU A 176 -8.97 3.13 -9.20
C LEU A 176 -9.21 3.24 -10.70
N SER A 177 -8.45 4.09 -11.38
CA SER A 177 -8.55 4.23 -12.83
C SER A 177 -8.03 2.95 -13.48
N MET A 178 -8.85 2.27 -14.28
CA MET A 178 -8.41 1.10 -15.01
C MET A 178 -7.35 1.43 -16.08
N GLU A 179 -7.27 2.68 -16.50
CA GLU A 179 -6.20 3.17 -17.39
C GLU A 179 -4.88 3.25 -16.63
N ASP A 180 -4.89 3.76 -15.41
CA ASP A 180 -3.70 3.79 -14.55
C ASP A 180 -3.22 2.38 -14.19
N VAL A 181 -4.13 1.48 -13.83
CA VAL A 181 -3.80 0.07 -13.59
C VAL A 181 -3.19 -0.59 -14.83
N LYS A 182 -3.69 -0.28 -16.02
CA LYS A 182 -3.16 -0.79 -17.28
C LYS A 182 -1.77 -0.25 -17.59
N GLN A 183 -1.50 1.00 -17.25
CA GLN A 183 -0.25 1.69 -17.55
C GLN A 183 0.83 1.46 -16.50
N TYR A 184 0.48 1.51 -15.21
CA TYR A 184 1.42 1.54 -14.09
C TYR A 184 1.32 0.31 -13.17
N GLY A 185 0.29 -0.52 -13.32
CA GLY A 185 -0.01 -1.61 -12.38
C GLY A 185 -0.61 -1.12 -11.07
N LEU A 186 -0.50 -1.94 -10.03
CA LEU A 186 -1.04 -1.65 -8.69
C LEU A 186 -0.01 -1.06 -7.70
N GLU A 187 1.23 -0.85 -8.10
CA GLU A 187 2.29 -0.12 -7.39
C GLU A 187 2.46 -0.44 -5.89
N ASN A 188 2.22 -1.67 -5.46
CA ASN A 188 2.30 -2.09 -4.06
C ASN A 188 1.52 -1.17 -3.10
N ARG A 189 0.28 -0.82 -3.46
CA ARG A 189 -0.54 0.13 -2.71
C ARG A 189 -1.76 -0.51 -2.07
N PHE A 190 -2.25 0.22 -1.08
CA PHE A 190 -3.55 -0.01 -0.47
C PHE A 190 -4.59 0.92 -1.12
N TYR A 191 -5.66 0.33 -1.64
CA TYR A 191 -6.77 1.05 -2.26
C TYR A 191 -8.04 0.89 -1.43
N TYR A 192 -8.68 2.00 -1.08
CA TYR A 192 -9.98 2.01 -0.45
C TYR A 192 -10.99 2.76 -1.30
N LEU A 193 -12.06 2.08 -1.71
CA LEU A 193 -13.07 2.60 -2.60
C LEU A 193 -14.40 2.72 -1.87
N THR A 194 -14.88 3.95 -1.70
CA THR A 194 -16.11 4.26 -0.96
C THR A 194 -17.39 4.12 -1.76
N ASN A 195 -17.31 3.87 -3.08
CA ASN A 195 -18.49 3.83 -3.92
C ASN A 195 -19.20 2.49 -3.82
N ALA A 196 -20.22 2.43 -2.94
CA ALA A 196 -21.06 1.24 -2.77
C ALA A 196 -22.06 1.04 -3.92
N SER A 197 -22.39 2.09 -4.68
CA SER A 197 -23.43 2.05 -5.72
C SER A 197 -22.96 1.50 -7.06
N SER A 198 -21.67 1.48 -7.31
CA SER A 198 -21.07 0.94 -8.55
C SER A 198 -20.03 -0.12 -8.21
N PRO A 199 -20.07 -1.29 -8.87
CA PRO A 199 -19.04 -2.30 -8.66
C PRO A 199 -17.68 -1.81 -9.18
N LEU A 200 -16.61 -2.16 -8.46
CA LEU A 200 -15.27 -2.06 -9.00
C LEU A 200 -15.12 -3.09 -10.12
N SER A 201 -14.91 -2.65 -11.34
CA SER A 201 -14.85 -3.54 -12.50
C SER A 201 -13.49 -3.49 -13.19
N PHE A 202 -12.78 -4.61 -13.18
CA PHE A 202 -11.60 -4.80 -14.01
C PHE A 202 -12.06 -5.17 -15.43
N THR A 203 -11.55 -4.44 -16.42
CA THR A 203 -11.95 -4.64 -17.81
C THR A 203 -11.42 -5.97 -18.37
N LYS A 204 -12.09 -6.51 -19.39
CA LYS A 204 -11.71 -7.76 -20.05
C LYS A 204 -10.25 -7.75 -20.53
N ASN A 205 -9.57 -8.90 -20.35
CA ASN A 205 -8.18 -9.14 -20.77
C ASN A 205 -7.15 -8.18 -20.18
N LEU A 206 -7.45 -7.56 -19.04
CA LEU A 206 -6.52 -6.67 -18.36
C LEU A 206 -5.36 -7.47 -17.75
N LYS A 207 -4.14 -7.02 -17.98
CA LYS A 207 -2.94 -7.52 -17.32
C LYS A 207 -2.61 -6.60 -16.15
N VAL A 208 -2.58 -7.16 -14.95
CA VAL A 208 -2.39 -6.43 -13.71
C VAL A 208 -1.07 -6.86 -13.07
N TYR A 209 -0.16 -5.91 -12.95
CA TYR A 209 1.13 -6.07 -12.29
C TYR A 209 1.11 -5.37 -10.94
N GLY A 210 1.97 -5.81 -10.04
CA GLY A 210 2.11 -5.24 -8.71
C GLY A 210 1.19 -5.86 -7.66
N THR A 211 1.64 -5.78 -6.42
CA THR A 211 0.93 -6.28 -5.26
C THR A 211 -0.04 -5.21 -4.74
N ALA A 212 -1.25 -5.58 -4.34
CA ALA A 212 -2.19 -4.64 -3.76
C ALA A 212 -3.16 -5.25 -2.76
N VAL A 213 -3.65 -4.41 -1.86
CA VAL A 213 -4.90 -4.61 -1.11
C VAL A 213 -5.94 -3.66 -1.68
N ILE A 214 -7.07 -4.20 -2.08
CA ILE A 214 -8.18 -3.45 -2.66
C ILE A 214 -9.41 -3.69 -1.79
N ALA A 215 -9.74 -2.71 -0.97
CA ALA A 215 -10.93 -2.72 -0.14
C ALA A 215 -12.02 -1.85 -0.76
N THR A 216 -13.25 -2.34 -0.79
CA THR A 216 -14.38 -1.60 -1.36
C THR A 216 -15.67 -1.81 -0.56
N GLU A 217 -16.46 -0.74 -0.45
CA GLU A 217 -17.82 -0.83 0.10
C GLU A 217 -18.82 -1.45 -0.90
N GLY A 218 -18.46 -1.52 -2.16
CA GLY A 218 -19.29 -2.13 -3.22
C GLY A 218 -18.84 -3.54 -3.57
N SER A 219 -19.41 -4.05 -4.66
CA SER A 219 -19.02 -5.34 -5.24
C SER A 219 -17.78 -5.21 -6.12
N VAL A 220 -17.10 -6.33 -6.37
CA VAL A 220 -15.97 -6.44 -7.29
C VAL A 220 -16.33 -7.34 -8.45
N ILE A 221 -16.01 -6.90 -9.66
CA ILE A 221 -16.14 -7.71 -10.87
C ILE A 221 -14.78 -7.79 -11.55
N ILE A 222 -14.23 -8.99 -11.64
CA ILE A 222 -12.99 -9.25 -12.37
C ILE A 222 -13.38 -9.75 -13.76
N GLY A 223 -13.09 -8.94 -14.77
CA GLY A 223 -13.50 -9.17 -16.14
C GLY A 223 -12.85 -10.40 -16.77
N GLU A 224 -13.48 -10.91 -17.83
CA GLU A 224 -13.04 -12.11 -18.54
C GLU A 224 -11.58 -12.02 -19.00
N GLY A 225 -10.79 -13.08 -18.75
CA GLY A 225 -9.40 -13.18 -19.18
C GLY A 225 -8.42 -12.24 -18.49
N CYS A 226 -8.81 -11.57 -17.41
CA CYS A 226 -7.89 -10.78 -16.60
C CYS A 226 -6.78 -11.64 -16.00
N GLN A 227 -5.57 -11.11 -15.95
CA GLN A 227 -4.39 -11.80 -15.43
C GLN A 227 -3.70 -10.93 -14.38
N PHE A 228 -3.63 -11.41 -13.16
CA PHE A 228 -2.84 -10.82 -12.09
C PHE A 228 -1.54 -11.61 -12.00
N PHE A 229 -0.41 -10.92 -12.00
CA PHE A 229 0.90 -11.56 -11.99
C PHE A 229 1.51 -11.66 -10.60
N GLU A 230 1.02 -10.85 -9.67
CA GLU A 230 1.50 -10.76 -8.31
C GLU A 230 0.37 -10.93 -7.30
N ARG A 231 0.69 -10.75 -6.03
CA ARG A 231 -0.24 -10.93 -4.91
C ARG A 231 -1.33 -9.87 -4.88
N VAL A 232 -2.57 -10.28 -4.68
CA VAL A 232 -3.69 -9.36 -4.54
C VAL A 232 -4.64 -9.80 -3.43
N ILE A 233 -5.06 -8.84 -2.62
CA ILE A 233 -6.18 -9.01 -1.68
C ILE A 233 -7.36 -8.20 -2.19
N PHE A 234 -8.50 -8.84 -2.31
CA PHE A 234 -9.79 -8.16 -2.48
C PHE A 234 -10.61 -8.30 -1.21
N LEU A 235 -10.98 -7.16 -0.64
CA LEU A 235 -11.87 -7.07 0.50
C LEU A 235 -13.14 -6.30 0.08
N SER A 236 -14.25 -6.99 -0.05
CA SER A 236 -15.50 -6.45 -0.57
C SER A 236 -16.63 -6.56 0.45
N LYS A 237 -17.34 -5.45 0.73
CA LYS A 237 -18.62 -5.51 1.46
C LYS A 237 -19.75 -6.09 0.63
N GLY A 238 -19.63 -6.09 -0.69
CA GLY A 238 -20.58 -6.70 -1.62
C GLY A 238 -20.11 -8.08 -2.08
N ASN A 239 -20.50 -8.41 -3.29
CA ASN A 239 -20.13 -9.67 -3.95
C ASN A 239 -18.77 -9.55 -4.66
N ILE A 240 -18.10 -10.68 -4.85
CA ILE A 240 -16.96 -10.80 -5.75
C ILE A 240 -17.37 -11.72 -6.90
N THR A 241 -17.30 -11.22 -8.13
CA THR A 241 -17.59 -12.00 -9.33
C THR A 241 -16.33 -12.12 -10.18
N ILE A 242 -15.92 -13.36 -10.41
CA ILE A 242 -14.74 -13.70 -11.21
C ILE A 242 -15.20 -14.31 -12.52
N LYS A 243 -14.97 -13.57 -13.60
CA LYS A 243 -15.39 -13.96 -14.94
C LYS A 243 -14.48 -15.02 -15.54
N ARG A 244 -14.94 -15.67 -16.63
CA ARG A 244 -14.24 -16.75 -17.32
C ARG A 244 -12.77 -16.45 -17.60
N GLY A 245 -11.90 -17.44 -17.36
CA GLY A 245 -10.50 -17.42 -17.76
C GLY A 245 -9.61 -16.45 -17.00
N VAL A 246 -10.04 -15.96 -15.84
CA VAL A 246 -9.24 -15.12 -14.96
C VAL A 246 -8.11 -15.94 -14.33
N LYS A 247 -6.91 -15.32 -14.22
CA LYS A 247 -5.73 -15.91 -13.59
C LYS A 247 -5.26 -15.04 -12.44
N MET A 248 -5.22 -15.62 -11.24
CA MET A 248 -4.73 -14.99 -10.01
C MET A 248 -3.89 -16.02 -9.23
N PRO A 249 -2.56 -16.05 -9.43
CA PRO A 249 -1.70 -17.08 -8.83
C PRO A 249 -1.58 -16.95 -7.31
N GLN A 250 -1.77 -15.75 -6.77
CA GLN A 250 -1.70 -15.48 -5.33
C GLN A 250 -2.79 -14.47 -4.94
N ALA A 251 -3.95 -14.99 -4.55
CA ALA A 251 -5.10 -14.16 -4.22
C ALA A 251 -5.68 -14.50 -2.84
N LEU A 252 -6.04 -13.46 -2.10
CA LEU A 252 -6.90 -13.56 -0.93
C LEU A 252 -8.19 -12.81 -1.23
N LEU A 253 -9.31 -13.53 -1.31
CA LEU A 253 -10.61 -12.98 -1.63
C LEU A 253 -11.50 -13.03 -0.41
N LEU A 254 -11.94 -11.88 0.05
CA LEU A 254 -12.76 -11.71 1.25
C LEU A 254 -14.05 -10.96 0.86
N ALA A 255 -15.19 -11.61 0.95
CA ALA A 255 -16.47 -11.03 0.59
C ALA A 255 -17.51 -11.19 1.71
N TYR A 256 -18.16 -10.09 2.09
CA TYR A 256 -19.37 -10.17 2.92
C TYR A 256 -20.55 -10.77 2.14
N GLY A 257 -20.58 -10.53 0.83
CA GLY A 257 -21.54 -11.13 -0.09
C GLY A 257 -21.05 -12.45 -0.69
N LYS A 258 -21.71 -12.85 -1.75
CA LYS A 258 -21.42 -14.07 -2.52
C LYS A 258 -20.10 -13.93 -3.31
N VAL A 259 -19.36 -15.02 -3.39
CA VAL A 259 -18.25 -15.15 -4.36
C VAL A 259 -18.67 -16.09 -5.48
N SER A 260 -18.64 -15.62 -6.72
CA SER A 260 -18.97 -16.42 -7.91
C SER A 260 -17.74 -16.57 -8.79
N VAL A 261 -17.42 -17.80 -9.19
CA VAL A 261 -16.28 -18.14 -10.03
C VAL A 261 -16.78 -18.81 -11.32
N GLU A 262 -16.58 -18.16 -12.46
CA GLU A 262 -16.92 -18.73 -13.77
C GLU A 262 -15.85 -19.73 -14.25
N ALA A 263 -16.18 -20.50 -15.30
CA ALA A 263 -15.33 -21.56 -15.83
C ALA A 263 -13.95 -21.08 -16.32
N GLY A 264 -12.97 -21.96 -16.23
CA GLY A 264 -11.62 -21.75 -16.79
C GLY A 264 -10.75 -20.79 -16.02
N CYS A 265 -11.12 -20.44 -14.78
CA CYS A 265 -10.29 -19.62 -13.91
C CYS A 265 -9.12 -20.43 -13.32
N GLU A 266 -7.99 -19.76 -13.09
CA GLU A 266 -6.85 -20.29 -12.33
C GLU A 266 -6.63 -19.39 -11.12
N ILE A 267 -6.93 -19.89 -9.91
CA ILE A 267 -6.83 -19.11 -8.67
C ILE A 267 -5.98 -19.88 -7.68
N GLY A 268 -4.89 -19.26 -7.23
CA GLY A 268 -4.08 -19.73 -6.12
C GLY A 268 -4.33 -18.88 -4.89
N GLY A 269 -4.53 -19.51 -3.73
CA GLY A 269 -4.73 -18.81 -2.48
C GLY A 269 -5.94 -19.26 -1.68
N VAL A 270 -6.71 -18.30 -1.13
CA VAL A 270 -7.86 -18.59 -0.26
C VAL A 270 -9.03 -17.65 -0.60
N ILE A 271 -10.24 -18.19 -0.53
CA ILE A 271 -11.50 -17.48 -0.75
C ILE A 271 -12.37 -17.61 0.49
N PHE A 272 -12.69 -16.47 1.09
CA PHE A 272 -13.65 -16.35 2.20
C PHE A 272 -14.93 -15.67 1.74
N SER A 273 -16.06 -16.20 2.14
CA SER A 273 -17.37 -15.59 1.93
C SER A 273 -18.27 -15.70 3.17
N ASP A 274 -18.81 -14.58 3.64
CA ASP A 274 -19.84 -14.60 4.69
C ASP A 274 -21.22 -15.00 4.14
N SER A 275 -21.29 -15.37 2.87
CA SER A 275 -22.48 -15.89 2.19
C SER A 275 -22.11 -17.19 1.47
N ASN A 276 -22.54 -17.35 0.24
CA ASN A 276 -22.29 -18.54 -0.58
C ASN A 276 -21.05 -18.36 -1.45
N ILE A 277 -20.36 -19.47 -1.72
CA ILE A 277 -19.42 -19.56 -2.83
C ILE A 277 -20.09 -20.38 -3.93
N GLU A 278 -20.04 -19.89 -5.17
CA GLU A 278 -20.68 -20.49 -6.33
C GLU A 278 -19.65 -20.72 -7.44
N LEU A 279 -19.50 -21.96 -7.81
CA LEU A 279 -18.70 -22.37 -8.97
C LEU A 279 -19.64 -22.56 -10.16
N LEU A 280 -19.44 -21.79 -11.22
CA LEU A 280 -20.27 -21.81 -12.43
C LEU A 280 -19.64 -22.62 -13.56
N GLY A 281 -18.57 -23.36 -13.28
CA GLY A 281 -17.88 -24.24 -14.20
C GLY A 281 -16.51 -24.66 -13.71
N ALA A 282 -15.91 -25.64 -14.37
CA ALA A 282 -14.62 -26.18 -14.00
C ALA A 282 -13.51 -25.10 -14.00
N SER A 283 -12.79 -24.99 -12.90
CA SER A 283 -11.71 -24.05 -12.69
C SER A 283 -10.58 -24.71 -11.91
N LYS A 284 -9.36 -24.25 -12.15
CA LYS A 284 -8.18 -24.71 -11.41
C LYS A 284 -8.02 -23.86 -10.15
N LEU A 285 -8.33 -24.47 -9.02
CA LEU A 285 -8.25 -23.85 -7.71
C LEU A 285 -7.11 -24.49 -6.92
N ILE A 286 -6.11 -23.70 -6.53
CA ILE A 286 -4.90 -24.16 -5.86
C ILE A 286 -4.87 -23.58 -4.45
N HIS A 287 -4.96 -24.43 -3.43
CA HIS A 287 -4.86 -24.01 -2.05
C HIS A 287 -3.44 -23.51 -1.72
N ASP A 288 -3.33 -22.27 -1.26
CA ASP A 288 -2.09 -21.72 -0.75
C ASP A 288 -2.36 -20.91 0.53
N ALA A 289 -2.31 -21.57 1.66
CA ALA A 289 -2.51 -20.94 2.97
C ALA A 289 -1.42 -19.90 3.30
N GLU A 290 -0.22 -20.05 2.74
CA GLU A 290 0.86 -19.10 2.97
C GLU A 290 0.60 -17.74 2.31
N VAL A 291 -0.25 -17.68 1.29
CA VAL A 291 -0.70 -16.41 0.71
C VAL A 291 -1.22 -15.50 1.82
N VAL A 292 -1.99 -16.05 2.74
CA VAL A 292 -2.57 -15.31 3.86
C VAL A 292 -1.49 -14.80 4.82
N ALA A 293 -0.53 -15.64 5.18
CA ALA A 293 0.58 -15.27 6.05
C ALA A 293 1.52 -14.24 5.39
N ARG A 294 1.75 -14.36 4.08
CA ARG A 294 2.60 -13.44 3.32
C ARG A 294 1.97 -12.06 3.10
N PHE A 295 0.66 -11.94 3.22
CA PHE A 295 -0.03 -10.65 3.16
C PHE A 295 0.11 -9.84 4.45
N SER A 296 0.54 -10.43 5.55
CA SER A 296 0.83 -9.71 6.79
C SER A 296 2.06 -8.80 6.68
N SER A 297 2.88 -8.97 5.65
CA SER A 297 4.08 -8.16 5.43
C SER A 297 3.86 -7.11 4.33
N ALA A 298 3.81 -5.87 4.77
CA ALA A 298 4.25 -4.68 4.07
C ALA A 298 3.39 -4.11 2.93
N PHE A 299 2.40 -3.28 3.32
CA PHE A 299 1.97 -2.21 2.42
C PHE A 299 2.36 -0.87 3.03
N TYR A 300 3.23 -0.11 2.35
CA TYR A 300 3.58 1.24 2.75
C TYR A 300 2.56 2.21 2.14
N ILE A 301 1.92 3.02 3.00
CA ILE A 301 1.13 4.17 2.57
C ILE A 301 2.05 5.38 2.71
N LEU A 302 2.44 5.96 1.59
CA LEU A 302 3.24 7.18 1.54
C LEU A 302 2.38 8.42 1.76
#